data_44696d1c12a63ea9eaeb497070c784a4
#
_entry.id   44696d1c12a63ea9eaeb497070c784a4
#
_cell.length_a   1.000
_cell.length_b   1.000
_cell.length_c   1.000
_cell.angle_alpha   90.00
_cell.angle_beta   90.00
_cell.angle_gamma   90.00
#
_symmetry.space_group_name_H-M   'P 1'
#
loop_
_entity.id
_entity.type
_entity.pdbx_description
1 polymer ?
#
loop_
_entity_poly.entity_id
_entity_poly.type
_entity_poly.pdbx_seq_one_letter_code
_entity_poly.pdbx_strand_id
1 'polypeptide(L)'
;MNRSKFESVFSEEINQYLDHMLVSGYKERSYYYLLRKFDRFCIEYEICQPIFTHQHAKEWIHRKENEASTTHYARVNGIKQFLIYLNRKGYQIFV
;
A
#
# COMPACT_ATOMS: atom_id res chain seq x y z
N MET A 1 -8.51 18.44 -1.65
CA MET A 1 -8.51 17.60 -0.45
C MET A 1 -7.13 17.54 0.16
N ASN A 2 -7.02 17.80 1.45
CA ASN A 2 -5.75 17.71 2.14
C ASN A 2 -5.48 16.26 2.52
N ARG A 3 -4.34 15.75 2.09
CA ARG A 3 -3.91 14.41 2.48
C ARG A 3 -3.28 14.44 3.86
N SER A 4 -3.56 13.42 4.67
CA SER A 4 -2.79 13.18 5.88
C SER A 4 -1.37 12.80 5.48
N LYS A 5 -0.41 13.17 6.30
CA LYS A 5 0.99 12.85 6.04
C LYS A 5 1.22 11.34 6.20
N PHE A 6 1.82 10.71 5.20
CA PHE A 6 2.30 9.34 5.32
C PHE A 6 3.66 9.34 6.00
N GLU A 7 3.94 8.33 6.80
CA GLU A 7 5.12 8.30 7.67
C GLU A 7 6.04 7.10 7.44
N SER A 8 5.61 6.13 6.63
CA SER A 8 6.44 4.95 6.36
C SER A 8 7.59 5.29 5.40
N VAL A 9 8.48 4.32 5.22
CA VAL A 9 9.58 4.41 4.27
C VAL A 9 9.09 4.63 2.84
N PHE A 10 7.83 4.27 2.55
CA PHE A 10 7.22 4.44 1.23
C PHE A 10 6.38 5.71 1.10
N SER A 11 6.48 6.63 2.05
CA SER A 11 5.62 7.83 2.08
C SER A 11 5.67 8.63 0.78
N GLU A 12 6.84 8.85 0.22
CA GLU A 12 7.00 9.61 -1.02
C GLU A 12 6.37 8.87 -2.20
N GLU A 13 6.63 7.57 -2.30
CA GLU A 13 6.11 6.72 -3.37
C GLU A 13 4.58 6.62 -3.31
N ILE A 14 4.03 6.59 -2.11
CA ILE A 14 2.57 6.58 -1.92
C ILE A 14 1.96 7.88 -2.48
N ASN A 15 2.56 9.02 -2.16
CA ASN A 15 2.07 10.30 -2.66
C ASN A 15 2.17 10.38 -4.18
N GLN A 16 3.28 9.91 -4.75
CA GLN A 16 3.48 9.90 -6.19
C GLN A 16 2.45 8.99 -6.88
N TYR A 17 2.16 7.85 -6.28
CA TYR A 17 1.19 6.91 -6.83
C TYR A 17 -0.22 7.51 -6.81
N LEU A 18 -0.59 8.18 -5.72
CA LEU A 18 -1.88 8.85 -5.62
C LEU A 18 -2.04 9.94 -6.68
N ASP A 19 -0.99 10.72 -6.92
CA ASP A 19 -1.00 11.74 -7.96
C ASP A 19 -1.17 11.11 -9.34
N HIS A 20 -0.49 10.00 -9.59
CA HIS A 20 -0.60 9.26 -10.83
C HIS A 20 -2.05 8.76 -11.05
N MET A 21 -2.67 8.22 -10.00
CA MET A 21 -4.03 7.72 -10.10
C MET A 21 -5.05 8.84 -10.35
N LEU A 22 -4.84 9.99 -9.75
CA LEU A 22 -5.68 11.17 -9.97
C LEU A 22 -5.64 11.62 -11.44
N VAL A 23 -4.44 11.73 -11.99
CA VAL A 23 -4.25 12.13 -13.38
C VAL A 23 -4.92 11.14 -14.32
N SER A 24 -4.93 9.85 -13.97
CA SER A 24 -5.54 8.79 -14.77
C SER A 24 -7.07 8.71 -14.60
N GLY A 25 -7.67 9.60 -13.82
CA GLY A 25 -9.12 9.66 -13.66
C GLY A 25 -9.68 8.79 -12.54
N TYR A 26 -8.84 8.15 -11.75
CA TYR A 26 -9.30 7.35 -10.62
C TYR A 26 -9.62 8.23 -9.42
N LYS A 27 -10.55 7.77 -8.58
CA LYS A 27 -10.91 8.49 -7.36
C LYS A 27 -9.83 8.31 -6.30
N GLU A 28 -9.21 9.41 -5.90
CA GLU A 28 -8.16 9.42 -4.89
C GLU A 28 -8.61 8.78 -3.58
N ARG A 29 -9.86 9.05 -3.17
CA ARG A 29 -10.37 8.62 -1.87
C ARG A 29 -10.24 7.11 -1.62
N SER A 30 -10.61 6.28 -2.60
CA SER A 30 -10.55 4.82 -2.46
C SER A 30 -9.12 4.34 -2.26
N TYR A 31 -8.20 4.87 -3.07
CA TYR A 31 -6.79 4.48 -3.00
C TYR A 31 -6.10 5.06 -1.78
N TYR A 32 -6.52 6.25 -1.36
CA TYR A 32 -5.96 6.90 -0.19
C TYR A 32 -6.13 6.04 1.07
N TYR A 33 -7.34 5.55 1.33
CA TYR A 33 -7.60 4.74 2.51
C TYR A 33 -6.84 3.42 2.48
N LEU A 34 -6.75 2.81 1.31
CA LEU A 34 -6.01 1.58 1.14
C LEU A 34 -4.52 1.78 1.42
N LEU A 35 -3.94 2.82 0.84
CA LEU A 35 -2.52 3.12 1.01
C LEU A 35 -2.20 3.57 2.42
N ARG A 36 -3.15 4.20 3.11
CA ARG A 36 -2.98 4.55 4.51
C ARG A 36 -2.85 3.30 5.39
N LYS A 37 -3.64 2.27 5.10
CA LYS A 37 -3.52 0.98 5.80
C LYS A 37 -2.15 0.36 5.54
N PHE A 38 -1.67 0.43 4.32
CA PHE A 38 -0.35 -0.07 3.95
C PHE A 38 0.76 0.70 4.66
N ASP A 39 0.64 2.01 4.72
CA ASP A 39 1.58 2.88 5.41
C ASP A 39 1.72 2.48 6.88
N ARG A 40 0.59 2.29 7.56
CA ARG A 40 0.58 1.86 8.96
C ARG A 40 1.15 0.47 9.14
N PHE A 41 0.86 -0.43 8.21
CA PHE A 41 1.43 -1.78 8.24
C PHE A 41 2.95 -1.72 8.20
N CYS A 42 3.51 -0.91 7.33
CA CYS A 42 4.96 -0.76 7.21
C CYS A 42 5.57 -0.25 8.52
N ILE A 43 4.90 0.69 9.18
CA ILE A 43 5.36 1.23 10.46
C ILE A 43 5.31 0.15 11.55
N GLU A 44 4.19 -0.56 11.64
CA GLU A 44 3.99 -1.59 12.66
C GLU A 44 4.99 -2.74 12.52
N TYR A 45 5.35 -3.10 11.30
CA TYR A 45 6.29 -4.19 11.04
C TYR A 45 7.73 -3.68 10.91
N GLU A 46 7.96 -2.42 11.30
CA GLU A 46 9.30 -1.82 11.38
C GLU A 46 10.07 -1.93 10.07
N ILE A 47 9.39 -1.72 8.96
CA ILE A 47 10.03 -1.72 7.65
C ILE A 47 10.77 -0.39 7.50
N CYS A 48 12.10 -0.43 7.63
CA CYS A 48 12.95 0.76 7.65
C CYS A 48 13.60 1.07 6.30
N GLN A 49 13.55 0.12 5.36
CA GLN A 49 14.11 0.28 4.02
C GLN A 49 13.02 0.00 2.99
N PRO A 50 13.12 0.58 1.79
CA PRO A 50 12.07 0.39 0.77
C PRO A 50 12.10 -1.01 0.15
N ILE A 51 11.90 -2.01 0.99
CA ILE A 51 11.93 -3.43 0.64
C ILE A 51 10.64 -4.05 1.17
N PHE A 52 10.01 -4.88 0.35
CA PHE A 52 8.82 -5.62 0.75
C PHE A 52 9.06 -7.09 0.44
N THR A 53 9.31 -7.88 1.47
CA THR A 53 9.73 -9.28 1.33
C THR A 53 8.52 -10.22 1.21
N HIS A 54 8.81 -11.49 0.88
CA HIS A 54 7.80 -12.55 0.90
C HIS A 54 7.13 -12.66 2.28
N GLN A 55 7.93 -12.52 3.35
CA GLN A 55 7.40 -12.57 4.71
C GLN A 55 6.43 -11.41 4.98
N HIS A 56 6.79 -10.21 4.54
CA HIS A 56 5.90 -9.04 4.63
C HIS A 56 4.60 -9.29 3.86
N ALA A 57 4.70 -9.88 2.67
CA ALA A 57 3.53 -10.20 1.86
C ALA A 57 2.62 -11.19 2.57
N LYS A 58 3.18 -12.23 3.20
CA LYS A 58 2.40 -13.21 3.96
C LYS A 58 1.63 -12.55 5.10
N GLU A 59 2.29 -11.64 5.82
CA GLU A 59 1.64 -10.92 6.91
C GLU A 59 0.55 -9.99 6.40
N TRP A 60 0.78 -9.34 5.25
CA TRP A 60 -0.20 -8.44 4.66
C TRP A 60 -1.46 -9.17 4.21
N ILE A 61 -1.31 -10.34 3.58
CA ILE A 61 -2.47 -11.09 3.07
C ILE A 61 -3.20 -11.88 4.16
N HIS A 62 -2.63 -11.98 5.37
CA HIS A 62 -3.28 -12.69 6.45
C HIS A 62 -4.58 -11.97 6.83
N ARG A 63 -5.69 -12.71 6.77
CA ARG A 63 -6.99 -12.16 7.13
C ARG A 63 -7.05 -11.92 8.64
N LYS A 64 -7.39 -10.70 9.00
CA LYS A 64 -7.51 -10.33 10.41
C LYS A 64 -8.80 -10.89 11.00
N GLU A 65 -8.78 -11.15 12.30
CA GLU A 65 -9.98 -11.52 13.05
C GLU A 65 -11.02 -10.41 12.87
N ASN A 66 -12.26 -10.79 12.62
CA ASN A 66 -13.38 -9.86 12.38
C ASN A 66 -13.29 -9.06 11.07
N GLU A 67 -12.32 -9.36 10.21
CA GLU A 67 -12.24 -8.72 8.91
C GLU A 67 -13.22 -9.38 7.94
N ALA A 68 -14.09 -8.59 7.31
CA ALA A 68 -15.02 -9.09 6.30
C ALA A 68 -14.26 -9.58 5.07
N SER A 69 -14.79 -10.61 4.40
CA SER A 69 -14.17 -11.17 3.20
C SER A 69 -13.97 -10.13 2.11
N THR A 70 -14.94 -9.24 1.91
CA THR A 70 -14.87 -8.19 0.90
C THR A 70 -13.77 -7.17 1.22
N THR A 71 -13.63 -6.83 2.50
CA THR A 71 -12.58 -5.91 2.96
C THR A 71 -11.20 -6.54 2.77
N HIS A 72 -11.06 -7.81 3.13
CA HIS A 72 -9.82 -8.55 2.96
C HIS A 72 -9.43 -8.62 1.49
N TYR A 73 -10.37 -8.98 0.62
CA TYR A 73 -10.13 -9.07 -0.82
C TYR A 73 -9.68 -7.72 -1.40
N ALA A 74 -10.39 -6.66 -1.04
CA ALA A 74 -10.07 -5.31 -1.51
C ALA A 74 -8.68 -4.87 -1.06
N ARG A 75 -8.32 -5.16 0.19
CA ARG A 75 -7.02 -4.82 0.75
C ARG A 75 -5.88 -5.54 0.02
N VAL A 76 -6.03 -6.83 -0.18
CA VAL A 76 -5.00 -7.65 -0.82
C VAL A 76 -4.84 -7.28 -2.29
N ASN A 77 -5.93 -7.21 -3.03
CA ASN A 77 -5.86 -6.96 -4.48
C ASN A 77 -5.57 -5.51 -4.82
N GLY A 78 -6.07 -4.58 -4.01
CA GLY A 78 -5.83 -3.16 -4.23
C GLY A 78 -4.36 -2.81 -4.08
N ILE A 79 -3.70 -3.32 -3.03
CA ILE A 79 -2.30 -3.01 -2.80
C ILE A 79 -1.37 -3.69 -3.80
N LYS A 80 -1.82 -4.79 -4.40
CA LYS A 80 -1.03 -5.49 -5.40
C LYS A 80 -0.61 -4.58 -6.55
N GLN A 81 -1.50 -3.72 -7.01
CA GLN A 81 -1.20 -2.78 -8.08
C GLN A 81 -0.12 -1.78 -7.67
N PHE A 82 -0.17 -1.30 -6.44
CA PHE A 82 0.86 -0.42 -5.91
C PHE A 82 2.21 -1.14 -5.81
N LEU A 83 2.21 -2.39 -5.36
CA LEU A 83 3.44 -3.19 -5.28
C LEU A 83 4.06 -3.42 -6.66
N ILE A 84 3.24 -3.66 -7.67
CA ILE A 84 3.71 -3.78 -9.06
C ILE A 84 4.35 -2.46 -9.51
N TYR A 85 3.73 -1.34 -9.18
CA TYR A 85 4.24 -0.01 -9.48
C TYR A 85 5.63 0.19 -8.86
N LEU A 86 5.79 -0.17 -7.59
CA LEU A 86 7.09 -0.06 -6.91
C LEU A 86 8.13 -0.98 -7.54
N ASN A 87 7.74 -2.19 -7.86
CA ASN A 87 8.65 -3.16 -8.49
C ASN A 87 9.17 -2.63 -9.81
N ARG A 88 8.31 -2.03 -10.62
CA ARG A 88 8.69 -1.43 -11.91
C ARG A 88 9.65 -0.25 -11.76
N LYS A 89 9.62 0.42 -10.61
CA LYS A 89 10.55 1.50 -10.32
C LYS A 89 11.91 1.00 -9.85
N GLY A 90 12.08 -0.30 -9.67
CA GLY A 90 13.34 -0.88 -9.29
C GLY A 90 13.49 -1.22 -7.82
N TYR A 91 12.46 -1.05 -7.02
CA TYR A 91 12.51 -1.43 -5.61
C TYR A 91 12.42 -2.95 -5.46
N GLN A 92 13.00 -3.47 -4.39
CA GLN A 92 12.94 -4.90 -4.07
C GLN A 92 11.59 -5.21 -3.42
N ILE A 93 10.63 -5.57 -4.25
CA ILE A 93 9.26 -5.78 -3.83
C ILE A 93 8.82 -7.17 -4.25
N PHE A 94 8.36 -7.97 -3.29
CA PHE A 94 7.71 -9.24 -3.57
C PHE A 94 6.26 -8.98 -4.00
N VAL A 95 5.89 -9.50 -5.14
CA VAL A 95 4.54 -9.31 -5.68
C VAL A 95 3.80 -10.63 -5.78
#